data_2c047a6bfec212e9ffa845a8538454b3
#
_entry.id   2c047a6bfec212e9ffa845a8538454b3
#
_cell.length_a   1.000
_cell.length_b   1.000
_cell.length_c   1.000
_cell.angle_alpha   90.00
_cell.angle_beta   90.00
_cell.angle_gamma   90.00
#
_symmetry.space_group_name_H-M   'P 1'
#
loop_
_entity.id
_entity.type
_entity.pdbx_description
1 polymer ?
#
loop_
_entity_poly.entity_id
_entity_poly.type
_entity_poly.pdbx_seq_one_letter_code
_entity_poly.pdbx_strand_id
1 'polypeptide(L)'
;TLPADSDRPVEDGVETEVPTDTTDTTDSSDNEQRIDADLSIAAITYNGGKLFRFYENNMDLIKLVDCSVDPTIESQDYNWYSNSDATLTLGLENMSTSPTDAQACNIFEVEVYEGSPSDIRVGVVGIGSSVADLEAQFNVDIVPEAETASTYVVSIYDTVSNGQKAYSFYIENGKITAFDLVDYS
;
A
#
# COMPACT_ATOMS: atom_id res chain seq x y z
N THR A 1 56.65 14.29 60.28
CA THR A 1 57.51 14.58 59.13
C THR A 1 57.01 13.80 57.96
N LEU A 2 56.38 14.50 57.05
CA LEU A 2 56.06 14.01 55.71
C LEU A 2 57.30 14.10 54.82
N PRO A 3 57.38 13.30 53.78
CA PRO A 3 57.64 13.91 52.49
C PRO A 3 56.55 13.64 51.51
N ALA A 4 56.35 14.68 50.73
CA ALA A 4 55.67 14.66 49.44
C ALA A 4 56.47 13.84 48.45
N ASP A 5 55.76 13.14 47.55
CA ASP A 5 56.27 12.92 46.23
C ASP A 5 55.14 12.87 45.22
N SER A 6 55.23 13.77 44.32
CA SER A 6 54.47 13.92 43.14
C SER A 6 55.02 12.99 42.09
N ASP A 7 54.15 12.21 41.46
CA ASP A 7 54.28 11.86 40.05
C ASP A 7 53.00 11.18 39.62
N ARG A 8 52.16 11.95 38.98
CA ARG A 8 50.99 11.46 38.26
C ARG A 8 51.25 11.64 36.79
N PRO A 9 51.36 10.55 36.01
CA PRO A 9 51.37 10.66 34.56
C PRO A 9 50.00 11.15 34.06
N VAL A 10 50.04 12.11 33.19
CA VAL A 10 48.90 12.59 32.40
C VAL A 10 48.56 11.47 31.45
N GLU A 11 47.44 10.79 31.63
CA GLU A 11 46.87 9.91 30.59
C GLU A 11 46.17 10.76 29.54
N ASP A 12 46.68 10.63 28.33
CA ASP A 12 46.07 11.14 27.10
C ASP A 12 44.63 10.64 26.96
N GLY A 13 43.74 11.60 26.73
CA GLY A 13 42.36 11.30 26.41
C GLY A 13 42.26 10.54 25.08
N VAL A 14 41.97 9.26 25.21
CA VAL A 14 41.46 8.50 24.04
C VAL A 14 40.00 8.87 23.89
N GLU A 15 39.72 9.70 22.95
CA GLU A 15 38.38 9.99 22.42
C GLU A 15 37.84 8.67 21.85
N THR A 16 36.97 8.01 22.59
CA THR A 16 36.24 6.85 22.14
C THR A 16 35.15 7.37 21.19
N GLU A 17 35.42 7.31 19.92
CA GLU A 17 34.39 7.47 18.89
C GLU A 17 33.34 6.37 19.12
N VAL A 18 32.16 6.78 19.54
CA VAL A 18 30.97 5.93 19.55
C VAL A 18 30.59 5.72 18.09
N PRO A 19 30.60 4.50 17.58
CA PRO A 19 30.05 4.26 16.26
C PRO A 19 28.55 4.55 16.35
N THR A 20 28.11 5.59 15.65
CA THR A 20 26.72 5.82 15.32
C THR A 20 26.30 4.69 14.40
N ASP A 21 25.70 3.67 14.99
CA ASP A 21 25.02 2.61 14.28
C ASP A 21 23.78 3.23 13.61
N THR A 22 24.00 3.75 12.43
CA THR A 22 22.93 4.07 11.48
C THR A 22 22.49 2.73 10.91
N THR A 23 21.60 2.06 11.62
CA THR A 23 20.80 0.98 11.03
C THR A 23 19.88 1.64 9.99
N ASP A 24 20.45 1.83 8.81
CA ASP A 24 19.72 2.03 7.58
C ASP A 24 19.00 0.72 7.26
N THR A 25 17.76 0.60 7.72
CA THR A 25 16.86 -0.44 7.27
C THR A 25 16.33 -0.05 5.91
N THR A 26 17.20 -0.11 4.91
CA THR A 26 16.80 -0.21 3.51
C THR A 26 16.33 -1.64 3.25
N ASP A 27 15.11 -1.95 3.69
CA ASP A 27 14.30 -3.01 3.11
C ASP A 27 13.22 -2.32 2.26
N SER A 28 13.66 -1.73 1.17
CA SER A 28 12.80 -1.31 0.08
C SER A 28 13.19 -2.18 -1.11
N SER A 29 12.21 -2.85 -1.70
CA SER A 29 12.37 -3.47 -3.00
C SER A 29 12.95 -2.39 -3.93
N ASP A 30 14.13 -2.63 -4.50
CA ASP A 30 14.92 -1.66 -5.29
C ASP A 30 14.19 -1.04 -6.51
N ASN A 31 12.88 -1.26 -6.65
CA ASN A 31 12.04 -0.86 -7.78
C ASN A 31 10.71 -0.21 -7.37
N GLU A 32 10.56 0.32 -6.16
CA GLU A 32 9.36 1.06 -5.76
C GLU A 32 9.60 2.57 -5.81
N GLN A 33 8.74 3.30 -6.54
CA GLN A 33 8.69 4.76 -6.52
C GLN A 33 7.52 5.22 -5.66
N ARG A 34 7.82 5.98 -4.60
CA ARG A 34 6.83 6.65 -3.75
C ARG A 34 6.52 8.06 -4.28
N ILE A 35 5.24 8.38 -4.41
CA ILE A 35 4.73 9.69 -4.83
C ILE A 35 3.64 10.13 -3.86
N ASP A 36 3.63 11.41 -3.51
CA ASP A 36 2.54 12.00 -2.73
C ASP A 36 1.62 12.79 -3.66
N ALA A 37 0.31 12.50 -3.68
CA ALA A 37 -0.69 13.18 -4.49
C ALA A 37 -2.06 13.23 -3.79
N ASP A 38 -2.98 14.03 -4.33
CA ASP A 38 -4.38 14.06 -3.88
C ASP A 38 -5.15 12.93 -4.57
N LEU A 39 -5.46 11.87 -3.83
CA LEU A 39 -6.22 10.73 -4.34
C LEU A 39 -7.72 11.01 -4.50
N SER A 40 -8.24 12.11 -3.95
CA SER A 40 -9.66 12.48 -4.09
C SER A 40 -10.05 12.92 -5.50
N ILE A 41 -9.06 13.24 -6.34
CA ILE A 41 -9.29 13.64 -7.74
C ILE A 41 -9.72 12.48 -8.65
N ALA A 42 -9.58 11.23 -8.20
CA ALA A 42 -9.88 10.05 -8.97
C ALA A 42 -10.95 9.19 -8.26
N ALA A 43 -12.14 9.14 -8.80
CA ALA A 43 -13.17 8.24 -8.31
C ALA A 43 -12.81 6.78 -8.64
N ILE A 44 -13.00 5.88 -7.68
CA ILE A 44 -12.90 4.44 -7.95
C ILE A 44 -14.25 3.98 -8.50
N THR A 45 -14.20 3.25 -9.62
CA THR A 45 -15.39 2.69 -10.28
C THR A 45 -15.18 1.21 -10.58
N TYR A 46 -16.28 0.48 -10.76
CA TYR A 46 -16.28 -0.92 -11.17
C TYR A 46 -17.48 -1.24 -12.08
N ASN A 47 -17.41 -2.33 -12.82
CA ASN A 47 -18.50 -2.86 -13.63
C ASN A 47 -19.27 -1.81 -14.45
N GLY A 48 -18.54 -1.02 -15.28
CA GLY A 48 -19.16 -0.05 -16.17
C GLY A 48 -19.54 1.29 -15.53
N GLY A 49 -18.85 1.68 -14.45
CA GLY A 49 -18.92 3.02 -13.89
C GLY A 49 -19.73 3.13 -12.58
N LYS A 50 -20.06 2.02 -11.93
CA LYS A 50 -20.59 2.06 -10.56
C LYS A 50 -19.51 2.61 -9.64
N LEU A 51 -19.85 3.57 -8.76
CA LEU A 51 -18.95 4.12 -7.78
C LEU A 51 -18.65 3.10 -6.68
N PHE A 52 -17.37 3.01 -6.31
CA PHE A 52 -16.89 2.32 -5.13
C PHE A 52 -16.36 3.32 -4.11
N ARG A 53 -16.60 3.05 -2.82
CA ARG A 53 -16.01 3.78 -1.70
C ARG A 53 -15.56 2.81 -0.63
N PHE A 54 -14.40 3.08 -0.06
CA PHE A 54 -13.93 2.36 1.12
C PHE A 54 -14.89 2.55 2.30
N TYR A 55 -14.86 1.59 3.21
CA TYR A 55 -15.73 1.53 4.41
C TYR A 55 -17.24 1.50 4.12
N GLU A 56 -17.61 1.24 2.87
CA GLU A 56 -18.98 0.90 2.51
C GLU A 56 -19.09 -0.60 2.21
N ASN A 57 -20.22 -1.20 2.60
CA ASN A 57 -20.56 -2.56 2.18
C ASN A 57 -20.91 -2.54 0.69
N ASN A 58 -20.11 -3.22 -0.11
CA ASN A 58 -20.32 -3.34 -1.54
C ASN A 58 -20.58 -4.79 -1.94
N MET A 59 -21.81 -5.23 -1.76
CA MET A 59 -22.24 -6.62 -2.00
C MET A 59 -21.96 -7.11 -3.42
N ASP A 60 -21.98 -6.24 -4.43
CA ASP A 60 -21.70 -6.65 -5.80
C ASP A 60 -20.24 -7.08 -5.99
N LEU A 61 -19.29 -6.42 -5.30
CA LEU A 61 -17.87 -6.81 -5.29
C LEU A 61 -17.63 -7.98 -4.34
N ILE A 62 -18.18 -7.95 -3.12
CA ILE A 62 -17.95 -8.99 -2.11
C ILE A 62 -18.41 -10.38 -2.61
N LYS A 63 -19.46 -10.46 -3.42
CA LYS A 63 -19.92 -11.69 -4.03
C LYS A 63 -18.98 -12.29 -5.09
N LEU A 64 -17.98 -11.55 -5.52
CA LEU A 64 -16.97 -12.03 -6.48
C LEU A 64 -15.83 -12.81 -5.80
N VAL A 65 -15.70 -12.71 -4.47
CA VAL A 65 -14.70 -13.43 -3.68
C VAL A 65 -15.33 -14.54 -2.84
N ASP A 66 -14.54 -15.51 -2.44
CA ASP A 66 -15.02 -16.66 -1.67
C ASP A 66 -14.83 -16.43 -0.16
N CYS A 67 -15.91 -16.11 0.53
CA CYS A 67 -15.94 -15.97 1.98
C CYS A 67 -16.32 -17.28 2.71
N SER A 68 -16.43 -18.42 2.01
CA SER A 68 -16.96 -19.66 2.61
C SER A 68 -15.99 -20.34 3.58
N VAL A 69 -14.69 -20.12 3.43
CA VAL A 69 -13.64 -20.73 4.28
C VAL A 69 -13.64 -20.12 5.68
N ASP A 70 -13.85 -18.81 5.77
CA ASP A 70 -13.93 -18.07 7.02
C ASP A 70 -15.10 -17.06 6.94
N PRO A 71 -16.34 -17.55 7.14
CA PRO A 71 -17.53 -16.76 6.83
C PRO A 71 -17.83 -15.66 7.85
N THR A 72 -17.09 -15.60 8.98
CA THR A 72 -17.34 -14.66 10.07
C THR A 72 -16.05 -13.93 10.44
N ILE A 73 -16.11 -12.61 10.53
CA ILE A 73 -15.01 -11.78 11.03
C ILE A 73 -15.32 -11.36 12.46
N GLU A 74 -14.36 -11.52 13.38
CA GLU A 74 -14.49 -11.13 14.78
C GLU A 74 -14.72 -9.61 14.94
N SER A 75 -15.17 -9.18 16.11
CA SER A 75 -15.42 -7.77 16.41
C SER A 75 -14.17 -6.91 16.25
N GLN A 76 -14.25 -5.85 15.45
CA GLN A 76 -13.15 -4.91 15.19
C GLN A 76 -11.90 -5.61 14.61
N ASP A 77 -12.10 -6.64 13.82
CA ASP A 77 -11.07 -7.39 13.13
C ASP A 77 -11.30 -7.36 11.62
N TYR A 78 -10.35 -7.89 10.86
CA TYR A 78 -10.37 -7.89 9.40
C TYR A 78 -9.85 -9.21 8.84
N ASN A 79 -10.21 -9.50 7.59
CA ASN A 79 -9.68 -10.66 6.86
C ASN A 79 -9.69 -10.39 5.35
N TRP A 80 -8.88 -11.14 4.58
CA TRP A 80 -8.80 -11.06 3.13
C TRP A 80 -9.45 -12.25 2.46
N TYR A 81 -10.16 -11.97 1.38
CA TYR A 81 -10.88 -12.98 0.60
C TYR A 81 -10.59 -12.80 -0.88
N SER A 82 -10.26 -13.89 -1.55
CA SER A 82 -9.92 -13.87 -2.97
C SER A 82 -10.96 -14.68 -3.77
N ASN A 83 -11.08 -14.36 -5.07
CA ASN A 83 -11.77 -15.25 -6.00
C ASN A 83 -10.93 -16.50 -6.30
N SER A 84 -11.53 -17.50 -6.99
CA SER A 84 -10.88 -18.79 -7.26
C SER A 84 -9.53 -18.70 -7.97
N ASP A 85 -9.35 -17.69 -8.80
CA ASP A 85 -8.15 -17.48 -9.61
C ASP A 85 -7.14 -16.52 -8.98
N ALA A 86 -7.45 -16.02 -7.78
CA ALA A 86 -6.68 -15.02 -7.05
C ALA A 86 -6.35 -13.75 -7.88
N THR A 87 -7.27 -13.36 -8.77
CA THR A 87 -7.14 -12.14 -9.59
C THR A 87 -7.90 -10.95 -9.02
N LEU A 88 -8.69 -11.17 -7.98
CA LEU A 88 -9.34 -10.16 -7.15
C LEU A 88 -9.25 -10.59 -5.70
N THR A 89 -8.70 -9.73 -4.84
CA THR A 89 -8.70 -9.88 -3.38
C THR A 89 -9.35 -8.67 -2.75
N LEU A 90 -10.19 -8.88 -1.74
CA LEU A 90 -10.81 -7.83 -0.94
C LEU A 90 -10.40 -7.99 0.51
N GLY A 91 -9.89 -6.92 1.12
CA GLY A 91 -9.76 -6.77 2.56
C GLY A 91 -11.10 -6.32 3.14
N LEU A 92 -11.70 -7.12 4.00
CA LEU A 92 -12.98 -6.85 4.65
C LEU A 92 -12.77 -6.61 6.14
N GLU A 93 -13.36 -5.53 6.66
CA GLU A 93 -13.29 -5.15 8.07
C GLU A 93 -14.66 -5.18 8.74
N ASN A 94 -14.71 -5.80 9.91
CA ASN A 94 -15.86 -5.78 10.79
C ASN A 94 -15.75 -4.61 11.79
N MET A 95 -16.40 -3.49 11.50
CA MET A 95 -16.44 -2.32 12.39
C MET A 95 -17.45 -2.45 13.52
N SER A 96 -18.17 -3.58 13.64
CA SER A 96 -19.18 -3.79 14.70
C SER A 96 -18.54 -4.25 16.00
N THR A 97 -19.34 -4.27 17.07
CA THR A 97 -18.93 -4.73 18.41
C THR A 97 -19.17 -6.23 18.63
N SER A 98 -19.53 -6.98 17.59
CA SER A 98 -19.79 -8.42 17.63
C SER A 98 -19.32 -9.10 16.36
N PRO A 99 -19.05 -10.41 16.38
CA PRO A 99 -18.74 -11.17 15.18
C PRO A 99 -19.81 -10.98 14.10
N THR A 100 -19.41 -10.78 12.86
CA THR A 100 -20.29 -10.42 11.75
C THR A 100 -19.96 -11.28 10.53
N ASP A 101 -20.97 -11.67 9.75
CA ASP A 101 -20.79 -12.34 8.46
C ASP A 101 -19.87 -11.49 7.55
N ALA A 102 -18.86 -12.11 6.99
CA ALA A 102 -17.89 -11.45 6.13
C ALA A 102 -18.57 -10.71 4.97
N GLN A 103 -19.66 -11.24 4.41
CA GLN A 103 -20.42 -10.58 3.35
C GLN A 103 -21.13 -9.31 3.81
N ALA A 104 -21.30 -9.09 5.11
CA ALA A 104 -21.90 -7.88 5.67
C ALA A 104 -20.86 -6.85 6.12
N CYS A 105 -19.57 -7.15 6.00
CA CYS A 105 -18.47 -6.27 6.38
C CYS A 105 -18.17 -5.19 5.32
N ASN A 106 -17.35 -4.22 5.68
CA ASN A 106 -16.93 -3.14 4.80
C ASN A 106 -15.61 -3.46 4.10
N ILE A 107 -15.40 -2.91 2.91
CA ILE A 107 -14.16 -3.08 2.16
C ILE A 107 -13.19 -1.96 2.54
N PHE A 108 -11.97 -2.30 2.98
CA PHE A 108 -10.88 -1.34 3.22
C PHE A 108 -9.72 -1.47 2.23
N GLU A 109 -9.65 -2.60 1.50
CA GLU A 109 -8.59 -2.90 0.55
C GLU A 109 -9.13 -3.64 -0.67
N VAL A 110 -8.56 -3.36 -1.84
CA VAL A 110 -8.92 -3.98 -3.11
C VAL A 110 -7.66 -4.22 -3.92
N GLU A 111 -7.26 -5.50 -4.06
CA GLU A 111 -6.17 -5.91 -4.96
C GLU A 111 -6.75 -6.45 -6.26
N VAL A 112 -6.22 -5.98 -7.38
CA VAL A 112 -6.69 -6.33 -8.73
C VAL A 112 -5.52 -6.79 -9.58
N TYR A 113 -5.67 -7.95 -10.21
CA TYR A 113 -4.72 -8.50 -11.15
C TYR A 113 -5.37 -8.70 -12.53
N GLU A 114 -4.54 -8.92 -13.55
CA GLU A 114 -5.04 -9.27 -14.87
C GLU A 114 -5.94 -10.52 -14.81
N GLY A 115 -7.09 -10.48 -15.48
CA GLY A 115 -8.10 -11.52 -15.41
C GLY A 115 -9.13 -11.35 -14.30
N SER A 116 -9.10 -10.24 -13.55
CA SER A 116 -10.13 -9.93 -12.54
C SER A 116 -11.54 -10.00 -13.14
N PRO A 117 -12.51 -10.59 -12.39
CA PRO A 117 -13.90 -10.68 -12.81
C PRO A 117 -14.63 -9.33 -12.85
N SER A 118 -13.98 -8.27 -12.36
CA SER A 118 -14.53 -6.91 -12.31
C SER A 118 -13.57 -5.92 -12.98
N ASP A 119 -14.09 -5.05 -13.87
CA ASP A 119 -13.33 -3.91 -14.41
C ASP A 119 -13.31 -2.79 -13.36
N ILE A 120 -12.32 -2.84 -12.49
CA ILE A 120 -12.09 -1.82 -11.45
C ILE A 120 -11.15 -0.77 -12.01
N ARG A 121 -11.48 0.51 -11.82
CA ARG A 121 -10.71 1.66 -12.29
C ARG A 121 -10.58 2.74 -11.24
N VAL A 122 -9.45 3.45 -11.30
CA VAL A 122 -9.20 4.67 -10.53
C VAL A 122 -9.19 5.83 -11.54
N GLY A 123 -10.29 6.58 -11.61
CA GLY A 123 -10.52 7.52 -12.70
C GLY A 123 -10.58 6.79 -14.04
N VAL A 124 -9.64 7.09 -14.93
CA VAL A 124 -9.52 6.42 -16.24
C VAL A 124 -8.55 5.23 -16.22
N VAL A 125 -7.80 5.05 -15.13
CA VAL A 125 -6.70 4.08 -15.00
C VAL A 125 -7.22 2.73 -14.51
N GLY A 126 -6.77 1.65 -15.13
CA GLY A 126 -7.06 0.26 -14.76
C GLY A 126 -6.02 -0.69 -15.34
N ILE A 127 -6.27 -2.00 -15.26
CA ILE A 127 -5.40 -3.00 -15.87
C ILE A 127 -5.22 -2.72 -17.37
N GLY A 128 -3.97 -2.77 -17.85
CA GLY A 128 -3.59 -2.49 -19.24
C GLY A 128 -3.41 -1.01 -19.58
N SER A 129 -3.74 -0.08 -18.68
CA SER A 129 -3.43 1.35 -18.84
C SER A 129 -1.92 1.59 -18.87
N SER A 130 -1.52 2.64 -19.60
CA SER A 130 -0.10 3.03 -19.67
C SER A 130 0.34 3.85 -18.46
N VAL A 131 1.65 3.96 -18.27
CA VAL A 131 2.26 4.89 -17.29
C VAL A 131 1.81 6.33 -17.57
N ALA A 132 1.75 6.74 -18.84
CA ALA A 132 1.30 8.08 -19.22
C ALA A 132 -0.17 8.37 -18.81
N ASP A 133 -1.04 7.34 -18.83
CA ASP A 133 -2.41 7.49 -18.32
C ASP A 133 -2.41 7.70 -16.78
N LEU A 134 -1.51 7.01 -16.07
CA LEU A 134 -1.35 7.15 -14.62
C LEU A 134 -0.81 8.54 -14.26
N GLU A 135 0.23 9.02 -14.95
CA GLU A 135 0.79 10.36 -14.80
C GLU A 135 -0.26 11.44 -15.03
N ALA A 136 -1.02 11.31 -16.11
CA ALA A 136 -2.09 12.25 -16.45
C ALA A 136 -3.23 12.25 -15.42
N GLN A 137 -3.60 11.06 -14.89
CA GLN A 137 -4.68 10.94 -13.91
C GLN A 137 -4.36 11.66 -12.60
N PHE A 138 -3.13 11.54 -12.11
CA PHE A 138 -2.72 12.09 -10.81
C PHE A 138 -1.89 13.36 -10.92
N ASN A 139 -1.58 13.82 -12.14
CA ASN A 139 -0.73 14.95 -12.42
C ASN A 139 0.64 14.83 -11.73
N VAL A 140 1.28 13.68 -11.93
CA VAL A 140 2.58 13.33 -11.34
C VAL A 140 3.57 12.93 -12.43
N ASP A 141 4.86 13.01 -12.13
CA ASP A 141 5.93 12.48 -12.98
C ASP A 141 6.41 11.14 -12.41
N ILE A 142 6.40 10.10 -13.25
CA ILE A 142 6.88 8.77 -12.89
C ILE A 142 8.22 8.52 -13.58
N VAL A 143 9.27 8.51 -12.80
CA VAL A 143 10.62 8.25 -13.30
C VAL A 143 11.08 6.90 -12.77
N PRO A 144 11.18 5.85 -13.61
CA PRO A 144 11.76 4.59 -13.20
C PRO A 144 13.21 4.81 -12.73
N GLU A 145 13.56 4.37 -11.54
CA GLU A 145 14.92 4.52 -10.99
C GLU A 145 15.99 3.77 -11.79
N ALA A 146 15.58 2.82 -12.63
CA ALA A 146 16.47 2.15 -13.57
C ALA A 146 15.87 2.21 -14.98
N GLU A 147 16.57 2.84 -15.90
CA GLU A 147 16.25 2.86 -17.36
C GLU A 147 16.10 1.45 -17.97
N THR A 148 16.35 0.40 -17.20
CA THR A 148 16.34 -1.00 -17.62
C THR A 148 15.31 -1.89 -16.91
N ALA A 149 14.60 -1.40 -15.89
CA ALA A 149 13.61 -2.21 -15.19
C ALA A 149 12.34 -2.35 -16.04
N SER A 150 12.08 -3.56 -16.51
CA SER A 150 10.84 -3.90 -17.20
C SER A 150 9.65 -3.96 -16.23
N THR A 151 9.92 -4.07 -14.92
CA THR A 151 8.92 -4.23 -13.86
C THR A 151 9.27 -3.33 -12.68
N TYR A 152 8.31 -2.54 -12.21
CA TYR A 152 8.45 -1.67 -11.04
C TYR A 152 7.09 -1.35 -10.42
N VAL A 153 7.09 -0.80 -9.19
CA VAL A 153 5.89 -0.38 -8.46
C VAL A 153 5.89 1.14 -8.32
N VAL A 154 4.73 1.74 -8.51
CA VAL A 154 4.47 3.14 -8.20
C VAL A 154 3.41 3.20 -7.12
N SER A 155 3.78 3.68 -5.93
CA SER A 155 2.87 3.85 -4.81
C SER A 155 2.55 5.33 -4.62
N ILE A 156 1.27 5.68 -4.77
CA ILE A 156 0.75 7.03 -4.62
C ILE A 156 0.05 7.14 -3.27
N TYR A 157 0.58 8.00 -2.40
CA TYR A 157 0.07 8.24 -1.06
C TYR A 157 -0.77 9.51 -1.03
N ASP A 158 -1.92 9.43 -0.36
CA ASP A 158 -2.84 10.55 -0.29
C ASP A 158 -2.32 11.67 0.62
N THR A 159 -2.24 12.87 0.07
CA THR A 159 -1.82 14.07 0.82
C THR A 159 -2.90 14.57 1.78
N VAL A 160 -4.18 14.23 1.56
CA VAL A 160 -5.32 14.69 2.35
C VAL A 160 -5.53 13.80 3.58
N SER A 161 -5.41 12.48 3.44
CA SER A 161 -5.56 11.51 4.53
C SER A 161 -4.28 11.29 5.35
N ASN A 162 -3.26 12.12 5.16
CA ASN A 162 -1.96 12.01 5.83
C ASN A 162 -1.28 10.64 5.62
N GLY A 163 -1.43 10.09 4.42
CA GLY A 163 -0.80 8.84 4.01
C GLY A 163 -1.50 7.56 4.47
N GLN A 164 -2.71 7.67 5.07
CA GLN A 164 -3.50 6.50 5.46
C GLN A 164 -4.17 5.83 4.25
N LYS A 165 -4.31 6.55 3.14
CA LYS A 165 -4.78 6.02 1.87
C LYS A 165 -3.62 5.94 0.89
N ALA A 166 -3.46 4.80 0.23
CA ALA A 166 -2.42 4.57 -0.77
C ALA A 166 -2.94 3.71 -1.92
N TYR A 167 -2.45 4.00 -3.13
CA TYR A 167 -2.72 3.23 -4.33
C TYR A 167 -1.40 2.81 -4.95
N SER A 168 -1.13 1.52 -5.00
CA SER A 168 0.10 0.93 -5.54
C SER A 168 -0.18 0.29 -6.89
N PHE A 169 0.54 0.71 -7.92
CA PHE A 169 0.39 0.21 -9.29
C PHE A 169 1.64 -0.58 -9.69
N TYR A 170 1.44 -1.83 -10.05
CA TYR A 170 2.48 -2.73 -10.54
C TYR A 170 2.58 -2.58 -12.05
N ILE A 171 3.75 -2.21 -12.53
CA ILE A 171 3.98 -1.86 -13.93
C ILE A 171 4.93 -2.88 -14.54
N GLU A 172 4.54 -3.45 -15.66
CA GLU A 172 5.37 -4.31 -16.48
C GLU A 172 5.34 -3.83 -17.93
N ASN A 173 6.53 -3.63 -18.52
CA ASN A 173 6.68 -3.16 -19.90
C ASN A 173 5.85 -1.89 -20.20
N GLY A 174 5.81 -0.95 -19.23
CA GLY A 174 5.11 0.33 -19.36
C GLY A 174 3.58 0.25 -19.25
N LYS A 175 3.03 -0.88 -18.78
CA LYS A 175 1.61 -1.08 -18.56
C LYS A 175 1.32 -1.57 -17.16
N ILE A 176 0.17 -1.18 -16.62
CA ILE A 176 -0.33 -1.65 -15.34
C ILE A 176 -0.84 -3.09 -15.49
N THR A 177 -0.25 -4.01 -14.73
CA THR A 177 -0.62 -5.44 -14.71
C THR A 177 -1.35 -5.84 -13.44
N ALA A 178 -1.15 -5.08 -12.35
CA ALA A 178 -1.89 -5.22 -11.11
C ALA A 178 -1.94 -3.87 -10.40
N PHE A 179 -2.85 -3.72 -9.46
CA PHE A 179 -2.84 -2.60 -8.50
C PHE A 179 -3.52 -3.00 -7.19
N ASP A 180 -3.10 -2.31 -6.14
CA ASP A 180 -3.64 -2.41 -4.80
C ASP A 180 -4.12 -1.03 -4.34
N LEU A 181 -5.34 -0.96 -3.84
CA LEU A 181 -5.98 0.24 -3.34
C LEU A 181 -6.33 0.03 -1.88
N VAL A 182 -5.75 0.80 -0.99
CA VAL A 182 -5.97 0.66 0.45
C VAL A 182 -6.34 1.98 1.10
N ASP A 183 -7.22 1.91 2.10
CA ASP A 183 -7.59 3.03 2.96
C ASP A 183 -7.63 2.55 4.42
N TYR A 184 -6.71 3.06 5.24
CA TYR A 184 -6.63 2.78 6.68
C TYR A 184 -7.13 3.97 7.54
N SER A 185 -7.91 4.88 6.99
CA SER A 185 -8.36 6.12 7.66
C SER A 185 -9.52 5.92 8.66
#